data_f8cd0b76a9663b8225943002926dc601
#
_entry.id   f8cd0b76a9663b8225943002926dc601
#
_cell.length_a   1.000
_cell.length_b   1.000
_cell.length_c   1.000
_cell.angle_alpha   90.00
_cell.angle_beta   90.00
_cell.angle_gamma   90.00
#
_symmetry.space_group_name_H-M   'P 1'
#
loop_
_entity.id
_entity.type
_entity.pdbx_description
1 polymer ?
#
loop_
_entity_poly.entity_id
_entity_poly.type
_entity_poly.pdbx_seq_one_letter_code
_entity_poly.pdbx_strand_id
1 'polypeptide(L)'
;MVNIEENKIKFSCKNLWKLFGNKPEKFLKNKNYNPSEADLKEFNIIGAVQNANIEILEGEIFVIMGLSGSGKSTLVRCLSRLIESTHGQIYFENSDLRKMSDKELIDLRRHKMGMVFQNFALLPHMTVFGNVMFPLEIQGSKKDEIKKKALKVIELVGLKGRENYFPKELSGGQQQRVGIARSLAVDPEVWFLDEPFSALDPLIRKEMQDEFLRLQNLLHKTIIFITHDFDEAIKLADRIAIMKDGLIIQVGTPEQLVINPATNYVKEFTNDILRSKVLTASSIMEKISNKTNNYIKINEKSVVESFAADLIDNNKNALVVNDENKEVGIITKEKVIDILINRDNKISR
;
A
#
# COMPACT_ATOMS: atom_id res chain seq x y z
N MET A 1 5.03 -10.73 -6.38
CA MET A 1 5.83 -9.62 -6.96
C MET A 1 5.65 -9.60 -8.46
N VAL A 2 5.20 -8.46 -8.99
CA VAL A 2 4.90 -8.28 -10.41
C VAL A 2 6.21 -8.15 -11.17
N ASN A 3 6.30 -8.81 -12.33
CA ASN A 3 7.46 -8.73 -13.23
C ASN A 3 7.64 -7.29 -13.73
N ILE A 4 8.81 -6.68 -13.54
CA ILE A 4 9.08 -5.24 -13.74
C ILE A 4 9.16 -4.86 -15.24
N GLU A 5 9.10 -5.80 -16.19
CA GLU A 5 9.43 -5.54 -17.60
C GLU A 5 8.27 -5.05 -18.51
N GLU A 6 7.01 -5.04 -18.05
CA GLU A 6 5.86 -4.42 -18.75
C GLU A 6 4.92 -3.65 -17.81
N ASN A 7 5.46 -2.88 -16.85
CA ASN A 7 4.66 -2.25 -15.84
C ASN A 7 3.85 -1.07 -16.37
N LYS A 8 2.62 -1.34 -16.78
CA LYS A 8 1.65 -0.32 -17.14
C LYS A 8 1.32 0.55 -15.92
N ILE A 9 1.50 1.86 -16.04
CA ILE A 9 1.08 2.81 -15.02
C ILE A 9 -0.45 2.81 -14.94
N LYS A 10 -0.99 2.40 -13.78
CA LYS A 10 -2.44 2.40 -13.53
C LYS A 10 -2.93 3.74 -13.00
N PHE A 11 -2.13 4.35 -12.14
CA PHE A 11 -2.49 5.60 -11.49
C PHE A 11 -1.26 6.51 -11.37
N SER A 12 -1.40 7.80 -11.60
CA SER A 12 -0.30 8.73 -11.38
C SER A 12 -0.77 10.14 -11.02
N CYS A 13 0.12 10.88 -10.37
CA CYS A 13 -0.03 12.33 -10.23
C CYS A 13 1.28 13.04 -10.57
N LYS A 14 1.14 14.26 -11.12
CA LYS A 14 2.28 15.12 -11.48
C LYS A 14 2.07 16.52 -10.94
N ASN A 15 3.09 17.03 -10.25
CA ASN A 15 3.11 18.35 -9.63
C ASN A 15 1.82 18.62 -8.82
N LEU A 16 1.38 17.63 -8.02
CA LEU A 16 0.14 17.70 -7.29
C LEU A 16 0.30 18.54 -6.03
N TRP A 17 -0.57 19.55 -5.89
CA TRP A 17 -0.62 20.42 -4.72
C TRP A 17 -2.01 20.42 -4.11
N LYS A 18 -2.06 20.34 -2.79
CA LYS A 18 -3.25 20.66 -2.00
C LYS A 18 -2.89 21.61 -0.88
N LEU A 19 -3.33 22.82 -1.02
CA LEU A 19 -3.16 23.91 -0.06
C LEU A 19 -4.50 24.27 0.56
N PHE A 20 -4.51 24.50 1.87
CA PHE A 20 -5.66 25.04 2.60
C PHE A 20 -5.32 26.45 3.09
N GLY A 21 -6.26 27.39 2.96
CA GLY A 21 -6.09 28.80 3.34
C GLY A 21 -6.85 29.72 2.42
N ASN A 22 -6.50 31.02 2.46
CA ASN A 22 -7.17 32.04 1.66
C ASN A 22 -6.57 32.07 0.24
N LYS A 23 -7.43 31.86 -0.79
CA LYS A 23 -7.07 31.90 -2.22
C LYS A 23 -5.80 31.11 -2.57
N PRO A 24 -5.75 29.82 -2.24
CA PRO A 24 -4.52 29.01 -2.33
C PRO A 24 -4.00 28.90 -3.78
N GLU A 25 -4.87 28.91 -4.80
CA GLU A 25 -4.46 28.87 -6.22
C GLU A 25 -3.70 30.14 -6.60
N LYS A 26 -4.22 31.31 -6.18
CA LYS A 26 -3.56 32.59 -6.45
C LYS A 26 -2.23 32.70 -5.73
N PHE A 27 -2.18 32.28 -4.47
CA PHE A 27 -0.94 32.20 -3.69
C PHE A 27 0.11 31.34 -4.40
N LEU A 28 -0.25 30.11 -4.79
CA LEU A 28 0.66 29.16 -5.43
C LEU A 28 1.19 29.72 -6.77
N LYS A 29 0.31 30.34 -7.57
CA LYS A 29 0.71 31.00 -8.84
C LYS A 29 1.68 32.16 -8.61
N ASN A 30 1.43 32.99 -7.60
CA ASN A 30 2.30 34.14 -7.26
C ASN A 30 3.70 33.70 -6.79
N LYS A 31 3.82 32.51 -6.23
CA LYS A 31 5.09 31.89 -5.82
C LYS A 31 5.69 30.96 -6.90
N ASN A 32 5.27 31.11 -8.16
CA ASN A 32 5.73 30.31 -9.30
C ASN A 32 5.69 28.79 -9.03
N TYR A 33 4.67 28.31 -8.34
CA TYR A 33 4.49 26.90 -7.96
C TYR A 33 5.64 26.31 -7.13
N ASN A 34 6.38 27.16 -6.41
CA ASN A 34 7.48 26.74 -5.54
C ASN A 34 7.56 27.61 -4.27
N PRO A 35 6.51 27.64 -3.43
CA PRO A 35 6.54 28.35 -2.17
C PRO A 35 7.51 27.70 -1.19
N SER A 36 8.25 28.51 -0.44
CA SER A 36 9.03 28.04 0.71
C SER A 36 8.15 27.80 1.94
N GLU A 37 8.67 27.10 2.94
CA GLU A 37 7.98 26.91 4.22
C GLU A 37 7.70 28.26 4.90
N ALA A 38 8.60 29.25 4.78
CA ALA A 38 8.41 30.60 5.27
C ALA A 38 7.24 31.31 4.60
N ASP A 39 7.11 31.15 3.26
CA ASP A 39 5.97 31.69 2.51
C ASP A 39 4.64 31.12 3.00
N LEU A 40 4.58 29.81 3.19
CA LEU A 40 3.37 29.14 3.70
C LEU A 40 2.97 29.69 5.08
N LYS A 41 3.92 29.85 5.99
CA LYS A 41 3.70 30.41 7.34
C LYS A 41 3.26 31.87 7.29
N GLU A 42 3.93 32.71 6.51
CA GLU A 42 3.62 34.15 6.35
C GLU A 42 2.18 34.38 5.91
N PHE A 43 1.70 33.55 4.94
CA PHE A 43 0.36 33.68 4.36
C PHE A 43 -0.70 32.81 5.06
N ASN A 44 -0.39 32.16 6.18
CA ASN A 44 -1.28 31.21 6.87
C ASN A 44 -1.86 30.13 5.93
N ILE A 45 -1.03 29.60 5.07
CA ILE A 45 -1.37 28.51 4.14
C ILE A 45 -0.85 27.18 4.68
N ILE A 46 -1.70 26.17 4.72
CA ILE A 46 -1.31 24.80 5.06
C ILE A 46 -1.01 24.03 3.78
N GLY A 47 0.24 23.63 3.61
CA GLY A 47 0.67 22.77 2.52
C GLY A 47 0.43 21.29 2.83
N ALA A 48 -0.81 20.82 2.72
CA ALA A 48 -1.14 19.44 3.03
C ALA A 48 -0.59 18.43 2.01
N VAL A 49 -0.47 18.82 0.75
CA VAL A 49 0.27 18.10 -0.31
C VAL A 49 1.06 19.13 -1.08
N GLN A 50 2.35 18.90 -1.24
CA GLN A 50 3.29 19.83 -1.84
C GLN A 50 4.07 19.12 -2.95
N ASN A 51 3.80 19.49 -4.21
CA ASN A 51 4.50 19.02 -5.40
C ASN A 51 4.64 17.48 -5.50
N ALA A 52 3.58 16.75 -5.15
CA ALA A 52 3.63 15.30 -5.16
C ALA A 52 3.69 14.74 -6.59
N ASN A 53 4.63 13.82 -6.80
CA ASN A 53 4.82 13.10 -8.04
C ASN A 53 4.90 11.60 -7.72
N ILE A 54 3.92 10.81 -8.21
CA ILE A 54 3.79 9.38 -7.96
C ILE A 54 3.35 8.69 -9.23
N GLU A 55 3.90 7.51 -9.47
CA GLU A 55 3.43 6.56 -10.48
C GLU A 55 3.18 5.23 -9.77
N ILE A 56 1.97 4.68 -9.94
CA ILE A 56 1.52 3.43 -9.34
C ILE A 56 1.23 2.45 -10.46
N LEU A 57 1.81 1.26 -10.34
CA LEU A 57 1.79 0.24 -11.38
C LEU A 57 0.53 -0.64 -11.26
N GLU A 58 0.12 -1.25 -12.36
CA GLU A 58 -1.02 -2.18 -12.36
C GLU A 58 -0.72 -3.41 -11.49
N GLY A 59 -1.64 -3.75 -10.58
CA GLY A 59 -1.50 -4.88 -9.65
C GLY A 59 -0.61 -4.62 -8.43
N GLU A 60 0.03 -3.45 -8.33
CA GLU A 60 0.93 -3.06 -7.25
C GLU A 60 0.17 -2.74 -5.95
N ILE A 61 0.75 -3.12 -4.81
CA ILE A 61 0.41 -2.56 -3.50
C ILE A 61 1.36 -1.39 -3.23
N PHE A 62 0.88 -0.18 -3.46
CA PHE A 62 1.62 1.05 -3.20
C PHE A 62 1.22 1.64 -1.85
N VAL A 63 2.15 1.68 -0.90
CA VAL A 63 1.90 2.19 0.46
C VAL A 63 2.35 3.65 0.56
N ILE A 64 1.51 4.49 1.16
CA ILE A 64 1.83 5.87 1.54
C ILE A 64 1.93 5.92 3.06
N MET A 65 3.10 6.22 3.60
CA MET A 65 3.32 6.27 5.03
C MET A 65 3.95 7.59 5.50
N GLY A 66 3.91 7.82 6.80
CA GLY A 66 4.44 9.02 7.47
C GLY A 66 3.70 9.28 8.77
N LEU A 67 4.19 10.22 9.59
CA LEU A 67 3.57 10.59 10.86
C LEU A 67 2.17 11.18 10.69
N SER A 68 1.40 11.24 11.78
CA SER A 68 0.11 11.93 11.78
C SER A 68 0.29 13.39 11.32
N GLY A 69 -0.62 13.88 10.49
CA GLY A 69 -0.54 15.23 9.92
C GLY A 69 0.39 15.38 8.71
N SER A 70 1.13 14.35 8.27
CA SER A 70 2.03 14.47 7.11
C SER A 70 1.33 14.64 5.74
N GLY A 71 -0.01 14.56 5.67
CA GLY A 71 -0.77 14.80 4.44
C GLY A 71 -1.26 13.54 3.70
N LYS A 72 -0.99 12.32 4.18
CA LYS A 72 -1.32 11.04 3.54
C LYS A 72 -2.79 10.91 3.11
N SER A 73 -3.72 11.05 4.07
CA SER A 73 -5.16 10.95 3.77
C SER A 73 -5.63 12.07 2.85
N THR A 74 -5.01 13.27 2.92
CA THR A 74 -5.29 14.36 1.99
C THR A 74 -4.82 14.01 0.58
N LEU A 75 -3.63 13.43 0.44
CA LEU A 75 -3.11 12.97 -0.85
C LEU A 75 -4.04 11.92 -1.48
N VAL A 76 -4.41 10.87 -0.74
CA VAL A 76 -5.31 9.82 -1.25
C VAL A 76 -6.70 10.38 -1.61
N ARG A 77 -7.23 11.30 -0.81
CA ARG A 77 -8.50 11.97 -1.14
C ARG A 77 -8.40 12.87 -2.37
N CYS A 78 -7.24 13.48 -2.64
CA CYS A 78 -6.99 14.18 -3.90
C CYS A 78 -6.88 13.20 -5.07
N LEU A 79 -6.13 12.10 -4.91
CA LEU A 79 -6.00 11.07 -5.95
C LEU A 79 -7.36 10.48 -6.34
N SER A 80 -8.20 10.12 -5.37
CA SER A 80 -9.57 9.64 -5.60
C SER A 80 -10.56 10.75 -5.99
N ARG A 81 -10.12 12.01 -6.09
CA ARG A 81 -10.93 13.19 -6.38
C ARG A 81 -12.08 13.42 -5.39
N LEU A 82 -11.99 12.88 -4.18
CA LEU A 82 -12.92 13.22 -3.08
C LEU A 82 -12.68 14.65 -2.58
N ILE A 83 -11.47 15.17 -2.74
CA ILE A 83 -11.09 16.55 -2.47
C ILE A 83 -10.43 17.11 -3.73
N GLU A 84 -10.83 18.33 -4.14
CA GLU A 84 -10.17 19.04 -5.23
C GLU A 84 -8.74 19.41 -4.85
N SER A 85 -7.78 19.10 -5.75
CA SER A 85 -6.41 19.58 -5.63
C SER A 85 -6.30 21.05 -6.03
N THR A 86 -5.38 21.78 -5.40
CA THR A 86 -5.12 23.19 -5.74
C THR A 86 -4.46 23.30 -7.12
N HIS A 87 -3.51 22.40 -7.44
CA HIS A 87 -2.79 22.38 -8.72
C HIS A 87 -2.31 20.95 -9.02
N GLY A 88 -1.82 20.73 -10.25
CA GLY A 88 -1.22 19.48 -10.72
C GLY A 88 -2.16 18.66 -11.59
N GLN A 89 -1.77 17.45 -11.89
CA GLN A 89 -2.49 16.52 -12.75
C GLN A 89 -2.66 15.20 -12.02
N ILE A 90 -3.76 14.51 -12.27
CA ILE A 90 -4.06 13.19 -11.71
C ILE A 90 -4.56 12.32 -12.85
N TYR A 91 -3.88 11.22 -13.11
CA TYR A 91 -4.22 10.30 -14.18
C TYR A 91 -4.66 8.95 -13.63
N PHE A 92 -5.77 8.48 -14.15
CA PHE A 92 -6.16 7.08 -14.10
C PHE A 92 -5.96 6.51 -15.50
N GLU A 93 -4.99 5.64 -15.67
CA GLU A 93 -4.48 5.22 -16.98
C GLU A 93 -4.09 6.45 -17.83
N ASN A 94 -4.77 6.68 -18.95
CA ASN A 94 -4.52 7.81 -19.84
C ASN A 94 -5.49 8.99 -19.63
N SER A 95 -6.39 8.90 -18.64
CA SER A 95 -7.46 9.88 -18.42
C SER A 95 -7.11 10.86 -17.30
N ASP A 96 -7.04 12.16 -17.61
CA ASP A 96 -6.82 13.20 -16.60
C ASP A 96 -8.10 13.43 -15.80
N LEU A 97 -8.11 12.96 -14.52
CA LEU A 97 -9.27 13.04 -13.64
C LEU A 97 -9.70 14.48 -13.32
N ARG A 98 -8.81 15.46 -13.44
CA ARG A 98 -9.14 16.86 -13.19
C ARG A 98 -9.92 17.52 -14.33
N LYS A 99 -9.88 16.92 -15.52
CA LYS A 99 -10.62 17.39 -16.69
C LYS A 99 -11.96 16.70 -16.88
N MET A 100 -12.22 15.65 -16.11
CA MET A 100 -13.48 14.93 -16.16
C MET A 100 -14.62 15.80 -15.60
N SER A 101 -15.79 15.69 -16.23
CA SER A 101 -17.04 16.21 -15.68
C SER A 101 -17.45 15.44 -14.41
N ASP A 102 -18.29 16.05 -13.57
CA ASP A 102 -18.79 15.37 -12.36
C ASP A 102 -19.48 14.04 -12.67
N LYS A 103 -20.19 13.96 -13.79
CA LYS A 103 -20.87 12.71 -14.22
C LYS A 103 -19.88 11.61 -14.54
N GLU A 104 -18.83 11.90 -15.30
CA GLU A 104 -17.76 10.94 -15.64
C GLU A 104 -17.00 10.49 -14.39
N LEU A 105 -16.73 11.43 -13.47
CA LEU A 105 -16.03 11.14 -12.22
C LEU A 105 -16.88 10.28 -11.27
N ILE A 106 -18.19 10.53 -11.19
CA ILE A 106 -19.12 9.69 -10.43
C ILE A 106 -19.17 8.28 -11.02
N ASP A 107 -19.22 8.16 -12.34
CA ASP A 107 -19.25 6.86 -13.03
C ASP A 107 -17.95 6.08 -12.80
N LEU A 108 -16.81 6.74 -12.93
CA LEU A 108 -15.50 6.16 -12.65
C LEU A 108 -15.40 5.63 -11.20
N ARG A 109 -15.84 6.42 -10.21
CA ARG A 109 -15.83 5.99 -8.80
C ARG A 109 -16.76 4.81 -8.54
N ARG A 110 -17.94 4.78 -9.18
CA ARG A 110 -18.91 3.70 -9.02
C ARG A 110 -18.43 2.36 -9.55
N HIS A 111 -17.62 2.36 -10.61
CA HIS A 111 -17.28 1.15 -11.34
C HIS A 111 -15.82 0.73 -11.21
N LYS A 112 -14.91 1.69 -10.95
CA LYS A 112 -13.47 1.41 -11.05
C LYS A 112 -12.68 1.70 -9.77
N MET A 113 -13.28 2.37 -8.78
CA MET A 113 -12.60 2.74 -7.55
C MET A 113 -13.34 2.18 -6.33
N GLY A 114 -12.63 1.44 -5.49
CA GLY A 114 -13.10 1.03 -4.17
C GLY A 114 -12.40 1.82 -3.07
N MET A 115 -13.09 2.07 -1.95
CA MET A 115 -12.48 2.74 -0.81
C MET A 115 -12.89 2.11 0.51
N VAL A 116 -11.90 1.88 1.37
CA VAL A 116 -12.05 1.48 2.77
C VAL A 116 -11.55 2.62 3.66
N PHE A 117 -12.38 3.05 4.60
CA PHE A 117 -12.11 4.15 5.51
C PHE A 117 -11.62 3.65 6.87
N GLN A 118 -10.86 4.46 7.57
CA GLN A 118 -10.28 4.18 8.88
C GLN A 118 -11.32 3.73 9.93
N ASN A 119 -12.52 4.33 9.95
CA ASN A 119 -13.60 4.03 10.90
C ASN A 119 -14.67 3.10 10.30
N PHE A 120 -14.28 2.14 9.44
CA PHE A 120 -15.14 1.19 8.74
C PHE A 120 -16.24 1.85 7.89
N ALA A 121 -16.76 3.01 8.30
CA ALA A 121 -17.81 3.80 7.67
C ALA A 121 -19.07 2.96 7.29
N LEU A 122 -19.41 1.95 8.09
CA LEU A 122 -20.58 1.11 7.86
C LEU A 122 -21.87 1.89 8.10
N LEU A 123 -22.90 1.52 7.37
CA LEU A 123 -24.26 2.03 7.55
C LEU A 123 -24.88 1.27 8.74
N PRO A 124 -25.06 1.91 9.93
CA PRO A 124 -25.38 1.20 11.17
C PRO A 124 -26.81 0.64 11.19
N HIS A 125 -27.68 1.16 10.35
CA HIS A 125 -29.08 0.75 10.18
C HIS A 125 -29.26 -0.36 9.12
N MET A 126 -28.18 -0.78 8.46
CA MET A 126 -28.17 -1.86 7.49
C MET A 126 -27.42 -3.08 8.04
N THR A 127 -27.88 -4.27 7.65
CA THR A 127 -27.20 -5.54 7.94
C THR A 127 -25.89 -5.64 7.17
N VAL A 128 -25.09 -6.69 7.42
CA VAL A 128 -23.91 -7.04 6.62
C VAL A 128 -24.28 -7.10 5.13
N PHE A 129 -25.34 -7.87 4.82
CA PHE A 129 -25.83 -7.99 3.44
C PHE A 129 -26.22 -6.64 2.84
N GLY A 130 -26.98 -5.82 3.59
CA GLY A 130 -27.36 -4.48 3.17
C GLY A 130 -26.17 -3.57 2.88
N ASN A 131 -25.16 -3.56 3.76
CA ASN A 131 -23.93 -2.79 3.57
C ASN A 131 -23.18 -3.19 2.30
N VAL A 132 -23.06 -4.50 2.02
CA VAL A 132 -22.33 -5.02 0.85
C VAL A 132 -23.14 -4.83 -0.45
N MET A 133 -24.46 -4.92 -0.37
CA MET A 133 -25.37 -4.72 -1.51
C MET A 133 -25.44 -3.26 -1.95
N PHE A 134 -25.38 -2.31 -1.01
CA PHE A 134 -25.61 -0.89 -1.23
C PHE A 134 -24.84 -0.28 -2.42
N PRO A 135 -23.52 -0.47 -2.57
CA PRO A 135 -22.80 0.07 -3.72
C PRO A 135 -23.24 -0.55 -5.06
N LEU A 136 -23.65 -1.81 -5.07
CA LEU A 136 -24.18 -2.48 -6.28
C LEU A 136 -25.54 -1.91 -6.70
N GLU A 137 -26.38 -1.51 -5.75
CA GLU A 137 -27.64 -0.81 -6.04
C GLU A 137 -27.37 0.56 -6.67
N ILE A 138 -26.36 1.29 -6.15
CA ILE A 138 -25.95 2.58 -6.71
C ILE A 138 -25.41 2.44 -8.14
N GLN A 139 -24.76 1.30 -8.47
CA GLN A 139 -24.34 0.98 -9.84
C GLN A 139 -25.51 0.73 -10.79
N GLY A 140 -26.73 0.46 -10.26
CA GLY A 140 -27.89 0.13 -11.08
C GLY A 140 -27.92 -1.32 -11.60
N SER A 141 -27.20 -2.23 -10.96
CA SER A 141 -27.20 -3.66 -11.30
C SER A 141 -28.60 -4.30 -11.08
N LYS A 142 -28.88 -5.41 -11.76
CA LYS A 142 -30.14 -6.15 -11.59
C LYS A 142 -30.20 -6.82 -10.21
N LYS A 143 -31.39 -6.86 -9.58
CA LYS A 143 -31.58 -7.37 -8.21
C LYS A 143 -30.98 -8.77 -7.97
N ASP A 144 -31.18 -9.70 -8.89
CA ASP A 144 -30.65 -11.07 -8.76
C ASP A 144 -29.13 -11.13 -8.85
N GLU A 145 -28.51 -10.28 -9.69
CA GLU A 145 -27.07 -10.16 -9.81
C GLU A 145 -26.46 -9.52 -8.55
N ILE A 146 -27.12 -8.49 -8.00
CA ILE A 146 -26.72 -7.83 -6.74
C ILE A 146 -26.64 -8.86 -5.62
N LYS A 147 -27.73 -9.65 -5.43
CA LYS A 147 -27.80 -10.67 -4.39
C LYS A 147 -26.68 -11.70 -4.53
N LYS A 148 -26.48 -12.22 -5.74
CA LYS A 148 -25.43 -13.22 -6.02
C LYS A 148 -24.02 -12.69 -5.76
N LYS A 149 -23.72 -11.47 -6.24
CA LYS A 149 -22.42 -10.83 -6.03
C LYS A 149 -22.17 -10.53 -4.55
N ALA A 150 -23.16 -9.95 -3.85
CA ALA A 150 -23.02 -9.62 -2.44
C ALA A 150 -22.73 -10.86 -1.58
N LEU A 151 -23.48 -11.96 -1.76
CA LEU A 151 -23.28 -13.19 -1.03
C LEU A 151 -21.89 -13.80 -1.33
N LYS A 152 -21.44 -13.79 -2.60
CA LYS A 152 -20.12 -14.27 -2.97
C LYS A 152 -19.00 -13.49 -2.27
N VAL A 153 -19.12 -12.16 -2.19
CA VAL A 153 -18.10 -11.33 -1.53
C VAL A 153 -18.14 -11.49 -0.02
N ILE A 154 -19.32 -11.62 0.60
CA ILE A 154 -19.47 -11.92 2.04
C ILE A 154 -18.79 -13.25 2.39
N GLU A 155 -18.97 -14.27 1.57
CA GLU A 155 -18.29 -15.57 1.75
C GLU A 155 -16.76 -15.43 1.56
N LEU A 156 -16.31 -14.65 0.55
CA LEU A 156 -14.90 -14.40 0.25
C LEU A 156 -14.14 -13.81 1.43
N VAL A 157 -14.78 -12.90 2.20
CA VAL A 157 -14.18 -12.28 3.40
C VAL A 157 -14.45 -13.05 4.70
N GLY A 158 -14.97 -14.29 4.61
CA GLY A 158 -15.20 -15.16 5.78
C GLY A 158 -16.34 -14.72 6.69
N LEU A 159 -17.38 -14.08 6.16
CA LEU A 159 -18.59 -13.64 6.90
C LEU A 159 -19.83 -14.47 6.57
N LYS A 160 -19.69 -15.64 5.94
CA LYS A 160 -20.81 -16.56 5.67
C LYS A 160 -21.56 -16.91 6.96
N GLY A 161 -22.89 -16.82 6.91
CA GLY A 161 -23.79 -17.03 8.04
C GLY A 161 -24.03 -15.78 8.91
N ARG A 162 -23.41 -14.63 8.56
CA ARG A 162 -23.59 -13.36 9.28
C ARG A 162 -24.29 -12.28 8.44
N GLU A 163 -24.92 -12.66 7.35
CA GLU A 163 -25.55 -11.76 6.37
C GLU A 163 -26.59 -10.84 7.00
N ASN A 164 -27.32 -11.33 7.99
CA ASN A 164 -28.40 -10.63 8.68
C ASN A 164 -27.98 -9.87 9.95
N TYR A 165 -26.70 -9.93 10.33
CA TYR A 165 -26.18 -9.22 11.50
C TYR A 165 -26.02 -7.72 11.19
N PHE A 166 -26.28 -6.88 12.18
CA PHE A 166 -26.01 -5.43 12.12
C PHE A 166 -24.58 -5.14 12.61
N PRO A 167 -23.99 -3.98 12.21
CA PRO A 167 -22.64 -3.62 12.63
C PRO A 167 -22.39 -3.70 14.14
N LYS A 168 -23.36 -3.29 14.97
CA LYS A 168 -23.29 -3.35 16.44
C LYS A 168 -23.16 -4.75 17.03
N GLU A 169 -23.50 -5.79 16.26
CA GLU A 169 -23.48 -7.19 16.65
C GLU A 169 -22.15 -7.88 16.25
N LEU A 170 -21.24 -7.13 15.63
CA LEU A 170 -20.00 -7.61 15.07
C LEU A 170 -18.79 -7.09 15.85
N SER A 171 -17.73 -7.94 15.98
CA SER A 171 -16.43 -7.49 16.46
C SER A 171 -15.79 -6.47 15.49
N GLY A 172 -14.79 -5.71 15.95
CA GLY A 172 -14.07 -4.74 15.11
C GLY A 172 -13.48 -5.36 13.83
N GLY A 173 -12.85 -6.54 13.94
CA GLY A 173 -12.34 -7.28 12.79
C GLY A 173 -13.46 -7.72 11.82
N GLN A 174 -14.62 -8.13 12.34
CA GLN A 174 -15.78 -8.46 11.50
C GLN A 174 -16.34 -7.22 10.80
N GLN A 175 -16.44 -6.08 11.49
CA GLN A 175 -16.83 -4.81 10.89
C GLN A 175 -15.86 -4.39 9.77
N GLN A 176 -14.56 -4.58 9.98
CA GLN A 176 -13.55 -4.33 8.95
C GLN A 176 -13.77 -5.22 7.73
N ARG A 177 -14.01 -6.52 7.93
CA ARG A 177 -14.36 -7.46 6.84
C ARG A 177 -15.59 -7.01 6.05
N VAL A 178 -16.61 -6.46 6.72
CA VAL A 178 -17.78 -5.87 6.04
C VAL A 178 -17.39 -4.67 5.19
N GLY A 179 -16.53 -3.78 5.71
CA GLY A 179 -16.01 -2.62 4.96
C GLY A 179 -15.22 -3.03 3.71
N ILE A 180 -14.37 -4.05 3.86
CA ILE A 180 -13.63 -4.69 2.75
C ILE A 180 -14.63 -5.29 1.74
N ALA A 181 -15.56 -6.11 2.18
CA ALA A 181 -16.58 -6.73 1.32
C ALA A 181 -17.38 -5.69 0.53
N ARG A 182 -17.84 -4.62 1.21
CA ARG A 182 -18.56 -3.52 0.57
C ARG A 182 -17.76 -2.86 -0.54
N SER A 183 -16.48 -2.62 -0.30
CA SER A 183 -15.60 -1.98 -1.29
C SER A 183 -15.25 -2.91 -2.45
N LEU A 184 -15.16 -4.23 -2.21
CA LEU A 184 -14.88 -5.24 -3.25
C LEU A 184 -16.11 -5.63 -4.06
N ALA A 185 -17.33 -5.38 -3.55
CA ALA A 185 -18.58 -5.78 -4.22
C ALA A 185 -18.71 -5.19 -5.63
N VAL A 186 -18.18 -3.98 -5.84
CA VAL A 186 -18.19 -3.28 -7.13
C VAL A 186 -17.08 -3.74 -8.08
N ASP A 187 -16.23 -4.69 -7.65
CA ASP A 187 -15.08 -5.20 -8.40
C ASP A 187 -14.14 -4.09 -8.91
N PRO A 188 -13.61 -3.24 -8.02
CA PRO A 188 -12.82 -2.07 -8.43
C PRO A 188 -11.51 -2.46 -9.09
N GLU A 189 -11.01 -1.63 -10.00
CA GLU A 189 -9.68 -1.77 -10.59
C GLU A 189 -8.60 -1.17 -9.68
N VAL A 190 -8.93 -0.09 -8.96
CA VAL A 190 -8.06 0.55 -7.96
C VAL A 190 -8.75 0.57 -6.61
N TRP A 191 -8.02 0.15 -5.58
CA TRP A 191 -8.54 0.01 -4.24
C TRP A 191 -7.77 0.90 -3.26
N PHE A 192 -8.44 1.92 -2.71
CA PHE A 192 -7.90 2.85 -1.72
C PHE A 192 -8.23 2.37 -0.32
N LEU A 193 -7.22 2.28 0.55
CA LEU A 193 -7.37 1.91 1.96
C LEU A 193 -6.72 2.97 2.86
N ASP A 194 -7.53 3.68 3.63
CA ASP A 194 -7.09 4.74 4.54
C ASP A 194 -6.99 4.16 5.96
N GLU A 195 -5.78 3.76 6.39
CA GLU A 195 -5.47 3.16 7.69
C GLU A 195 -6.45 2.04 8.11
N PRO A 196 -6.67 1.02 7.28
CA PRO A 196 -7.77 0.08 7.45
C PRO A 196 -7.66 -0.78 8.72
N PHE A 197 -6.47 -0.94 9.30
CA PHE A 197 -6.25 -1.81 10.44
C PHE A 197 -5.92 -1.06 11.74
N SER A 198 -5.89 0.28 11.73
CA SER A 198 -5.50 1.10 12.89
C SER A 198 -6.41 0.96 14.10
N ALA A 199 -7.71 0.69 13.88
CA ALA A 199 -8.70 0.53 14.94
C ALA A 199 -8.78 -0.90 15.52
N LEU A 200 -7.92 -1.84 15.06
CA LEU A 200 -7.93 -3.23 15.48
C LEU A 200 -6.86 -3.51 16.55
N ASP A 201 -7.15 -4.43 17.46
CA ASP A 201 -6.15 -4.96 18.39
C ASP A 201 -5.03 -5.72 17.64
N PRO A 202 -3.83 -5.88 18.25
CA PRO A 202 -2.65 -6.40 17.55
C PRO A 202 -2.84 -7.80 16.94
N LEU A 203 -3.58 -8.70 17.63
CA LEU A 203 -3.79 -10.06 17.14
C LEU A 203 -4.70 -10.07 15.91
N ILE A 204 -5.86 -9.41 16.02
CA ILE A 204 -6.82 -9.29 14.92
C ILE A 204 -6.21 -8.53 13.74
N ARG A 205 -5.38 -7.51 14.01
CA ARG A 205 -4.65 -6.77 12.97
C ARG A 205 -3.78 -7.71 12.14
N LYS A 206 -2.99 -8.58 12.79
CA LYS A 206 -2.14 -9.56 12.10
C LYS A 206 -2.96 -10.52 11.23
N GLU A 207 -4.05 -11.08 11.77
CA GLU A 207 -4.97 -11.94 11.02
C GLU A 207 -5.56 -11.22 9.80
N MET A 208 -5.96 -9.95 9.95
CA MET A 208 -6.53 -9.16 8.87
C MET A 208 -5.51 -8.81 7.78
N GLN A 209 -4.24 -8.59 8.14
CA GLN A 209 -3.16 -8.38 7.17
C GLN A 209 -2.89 -9.66 6.36
N ASP A 210 -2.87 -10.83 7.02
CA ASP A 210 -2.68 -12.12 6.33
C ASP A 210 -3.83 -12.41 5.37
N GLU A 211 -5.06 -12.14 5.81
CA GLU A 211 -6.26 -12.27 4.98
C GLU A 211 -6.26 -11.28 3.79
N PHE A 212 -5.78 -10.05 4.02
CA PHE A 212 -5.64 -9.06 2.97
C PHE A 212 -4.65 -9.51 1.88
N LEU A 213 -3.48 -10.04 2.26
CA LEU A 213 -2.52 -10.61 1.32
C LEU A 213 -3.09 -11.80 0.55
N ARG A 214 -3.86 -12.67 1.23
CA ARG A 214 -4.58 -13.77 0.57
C ARG A 214 -5.56 -13.27 -0.48
N LEU A 215 -6.33 -12.22 -0.15
CA LEU A 215 -7.27 -11.58 -1.09
C LEU A 215 -6.54 -10.93 -2.27
N GLN A 216 -5.43 -10.24 -2.02
CA GLN A 216 -4.64 -9.59 -3.07
C GLN A 216 -4.04 -10.63 -4.04
N ASN A 217 -3.50 -11.74 -3.52
CA ASN A 217 -2.99 -12.84 -4.35
C ASN A 217 -4.07 -13.51 -5.22
N LEU A 218 -5.33 -13.44 -4.81
CA LEU A 218 -6.47 -13.96 -5.56
C LEU A 218 -7.01 -12.96 -6.59
N LEU A 219 -7.03 -11.67 -6.23
CA LEU A 219 -7.75 -10.63 -6.97
C LEU A 219 -6.85 -9.76 -7.84
N HIS A 220 -5.55 -9.70 -7.54
CA HIS A 220 -4.53 -8.91 -8.26
C HIS A 220 -4.94 -7.45 -8.51
N LYS A 221 -5.48 -6.77 -7.48
CA LYS A 221 -5.93 -5.37 -7.58
C LYS A 221 -4.76 -4.40 -7.46
N THR A 222 -4.86 -3.25 -8.11
CA THR A 222 -3.98 -2.12 -7.81
C THR A 222 -4.43 -1.47 -6.53
N ILE A 223 -3.53 -1.36 -5.53
CA ILE A 223 -3.88 -0.94 -4.18
C ILE A 223 -3.07 0.29 -3.79
N ILE A 224 -3.77 1.31 -3.27
CA ILE A 224 -3.17 2.49 -2.64
C ILE A 224 -3.53 2.43 -1.15
N PHE A 225 -2.53 2.15 -0.33
CA PHE A 225 -2.71 1.84 1.08
C PHE A 225 -2.04 2.92 1.95
N ILE A 226 -2.74 3.43 2.95
CA ILE A 226 -2.17 4.35 3.94
C ILE A 226 -1.95 3.63 5.24
N THR A 227 -0.79 3.82 5.83
CA THR A 227 -0.48 3.43 7.20
C THR A 227 0.53 4.37 7.85
N HIS A 228 0.59 4.36 9.18
CA HIS A 228 1.67 4.96 9.96
C HIS A 228 2.57 3.90 10.59
N ASP A 229 2.24 2.61 10.42
CA ASP A 229 2.97 1.46 10.94
C ASP A 229 3.93 0.94 9.87
N PHE A 230 5.25 0.98 10.16
CA PHE A 230 6.27 0.57 9.20
C PHE A 230 6.36 -0.94 9.03
N ASP A 231 6.14 -1.74 10.09
CA ASP A 231 6.08 -3.21 9.98
C ASP A 231 4.94 -3.64 9.07
N GLU A 232 3.80 -2.94 9.13
CA GLU A 232 2.67 -3.15 8.22
C GLU A 232 3.05 -2.81 6.78
N ALA A 233 3.70 -1.66 6.56
CA ALA A 233 4.14 -1.24 5.24
C ALA A 233 5.12 -2.26 4.62
N ILE A 234 6.10 -2.74 5.38
CA ILE A 234 7.06 -3.77 4.93
C ILE A 234 6.36 -5.06 4.53
N LYS A 235 5.40 -5.50 5.36
CA LYS A 235 4.69 -6.76 5.14
C LYS A 235 3.84 -6.74 3.89
N LEU A 236 3.25 -5.59 3.56
CA LEU A 236 2.22 -5.49 2.53
C LEU A 236 2.72 -4.89 1.20
N ALA A 237 3.68 -3.97 1.24
CA ALA A 237 3.99 -3.13 0.10
C ALA A 237 4.94 -3.76 -0.92
N ASP A 238 4.65 -3.54 -2.20
CA ASP A 238 5.65 -3.63 -3.26
C ASP A 238 6.55 -2.39 -3.25
N ARG A 239 5.96 -1.18 -3.14
CA ARG A 239 6.68 0.09 -2.98
C ARG A 239 6.02 0.97 -1.93
N ILE A 240 6.86 1.78 -1.26
CA ILE A 240 6.45 2.70 -0.18
C ILE A 240 6.85 4.12 -0.55
N ALA A 241 5.92 5.07 -0.42
CA ALA A 241 6.19 6.51 -0.41
C ALA A 241 6.19 7.02 1.03
N ILE A 242 7.31 7.59 1.49
CA ILE A 242 7.40 8.21 2.80
C ILE A 242 7.08 9.69 2.68
N MET A 243 6.07 10.15 3.43
CA MET A 243 5.63 11.55 3.47
C MET A 243 6.01 12.24 4.78
N LYS A 244 6.43 13.51 4.65
CA LYS A 244 6.66 14.44 5.76
C LYS A 244 6.19 15.84 5.36
N ASP A 245 5.42 16.50 6.21
CA ASP A 245 5.00 17.90 6.03
C ASP A 245 4.42 18.21 4.64
N GLY A 246 3.61 17.29 4.10
CA GLY A 246 3.01 17.41 2.77
C GLY A 246 3.92 17.01 1.60
N LEU A 247 5.20 16.74 1.84
CA LEU A 247 6.19 16.36 0.82
C LEU A 247 6.38 14.85 0.77
N ILE A 248 6.60 14.31 -0.42
CA ILE A 248 7.12 12.95 -0.61
C ILE A 248 8.63 13.01 -0.50
N ILE A 249 9.18 12.36 0.53
CA ILE A 249 10.62 12.39 0.83
C ILE A 249 11.36 11.34 0.03
N GLN A 250 10.80 10.13 -0.06
CA GLN A 250 11.38 9.02 -0.81
C GLN A 250 10.30 8.05 -1.25
N VAL A 251 10.48 7.45 -2.42
CA VAL A 251 9.71 6.31 -2.91
C VAL A 251 10.68 5.19 -3.24
N GLY A 252 10.38 3.98 -2.80
CA GLY A 252 11.22 2.80 -3.07
C GLY A 252 10.59 1.51 -2.56
N THR A 253 11.22 0.37 -2.85
CA THR A 253 10.87 -0.90 -2.19
C THR A 253 11.21 -0.84 -0.71
N PRO A 254 10.60 -1.68 0.16
CA PRO A 254 10.99 -1.78 1.57
C PRO A 254 12.50 -1.91 1.75
N GLU A 255 13.15 -2.74 0.95
CA GLU A 255 14.58 -2.95 0.95
C GLU A 255 15.37 -1.67 0.63
N GLN A 256 15.00 -0.95 -0.45
CA GLN A 256 15.67 0.29 -0.84
C GLN A 256 15.61 1.36 0.24
N LEU A 257 14.48 1.47 0.95
CA LEU A 257 14.29 2.43 2.04
C LEU A 257 15.17 2.12 3.25
N VAL A 258 15.39 0.84 3.56
CA VAL A 258 16.22 0.40 4.69
C VAL A 258 17.71 0.49 4.37
N ILE A 259 18.12 0.10 3.16
CA ILE A 259 19.53 0.08 2.77
C ILE A 259 20.04 1.48 2.38
N ASN A 260 19.23 2.24 1.63
CA ASN A 260 19.59 3.53 1.04
C ASN A 260 18.60 4.63 1.43
N PRO A 261 18.48 4.98 2.73
CA PRO A 261 17.61 6.07 3.16
C PRO A 261 18.09 7.40 2.59
N ALA A 262 17.22 8.13 1.87
CA ALA A 262 17.56 9.39 1.22
C ALA A 262 17.81 10.53 2.23
N THR A 263 17.26 10.46 3.43
CA THR A 263 17.38 11.48 4.47
C THR A 263 17.48 10.84 5.85
N ASN A 264 17.94 11.63 6.85
CA ASN A 264 17.91 11.19 8.26
C ASN A 264 16.50 10.84 8.72
N TYR A 265 15.47 11.54 8.24
CA TYR A 265 14.08 11.25 8.57
C TYR A 265 13.68 9.83 8.13
N VAL A 266 14.00 9.43 6.90
CA VAL A 266 13.75 8.07 6.41
C VAL A 266 14.55 7.06 7.24
N LYS A 267 15.82 7.37 7.53
CA LYS A 267 16.67 6.52 8.37
C LYS A 267 16.09 6.28 9.76
N GLU A 268 15.54 7.31 10.41
CA GLU A 268 14.89 7.19 11.71
C GLU A 268 13.67 6.25 11.66
N PHE A 269 12.88 6.32 10.58
CA PHE A 269 11.76 5.40 10.36
C PHE A 269 12.19 3.94 10.20
N THR A 270 13.38 3.71 9.63
CA THR A 270 13.88 2.37 9.28
C THR A 270 14.84 1.78 10.30
N ASN A 271 15.26 2.54 11.31
CA ASN A 271 16.29 2.11 12.28
C ASN A 271 15.88 0.86 13.10
N ASP A 272 14.61 0.76 13.48
CA ASP A 272 14.12 -0.32 14.34
C ASP A 272 13.77 -1.60 13.55
N ILE A 273 13.89 -1.54 12.22
CA ILE A 273 13.52 -2.67 11.37
C ILE A 273 14.63 -3.71 11.32
N LEU A 274 14.26 -4.94 11.58
CA LEU A 274 15.15 -6.08 11.38
C LEU A 274 15.45 -6.23 9.89
N ARG A 275 16.72 -6.09 9.51
CA ARG A 275 17.16 -6.24 8.11
C ARG A 275 16.73 -7.56 7.48
N SER A 276 16.65 -8.63 8.27
CA SER A 276 16.19 -9.94 7.82
C SER A 276 14.76 -9.93 7.25
N LYS A 277 13.91 -8.98 7.67
CA LYS A 277 12.53 -8.85 7.18
C LYS A 277 12.43 -8.20 5.81
N VAL A 278 13.46 -7.46 5.36
CA VAL A 278 13.43 -6.68 4.11
C VAL A 278 14.47 -7.10 3.10
N LEU A 279 15.64 -7.61 3.54
CA LEU A 279 16.68 -8.07 2.64
C LEU A 279 16.24 -9.34 1.91
N THR A 280 16.34 -9.31 0.58
CA THR A 280 16.03 -10.45 -0.27
C THR A 280 17.27 -11.31 -0.52
N ALA A 281 17.08 -12.55 -0.94
CA ALA A 281 18.18 -13.42 -1.30
C ALA A 281 19.02 -12.80 -2.43
N SER A 282 18.40 -12.14 -3.39
CA SER A 282 19.11 -11.45 -4.49
C SER A 282 20.02 -10.31 -4.03
N SER A 283 19.65 -9.62 -2.93
CA SER A 283 20.43 -8.47 -2.44
C SER A 283 21.67 -8.87 -1.64
N ILE A 284 21.69 -10.09 -1.11
CA ILE A 284 22.78 -10.58 -0.25
C ILE A 284 23.59 -11.73 -0.86
N MET A 285 23.14 -12.28 -1.99
CA MET A 285 23.84 -13.39 -2.67
C MET A 285 25.17 -12.96 -3.23
N GLU A 286 26.10 -13.91 -3.31
CA GLU A 286 27.40 -13.79 -3.96
C GLU A 286 27.41 -14.60 -5.26
N LYS A 287 28.38 -14.28 -6.14
CA LYS A 287 28.55 -15.06 -7.38
C LYS A 287 28.93 -16.50 -7.03
N ILE A 288 28.44 -17.43 -7.82
CA ILE A 288 28.74 -18.86 -7.67
C ILE A 288 30.22 -19.08 -7.94
N SER A 289 31.01 -19.25 -6.88
CA SER A 289 32.46 -19.48 -6.97
C SER A 289 32.87 -20.95 -6.81
N ASN A 290 32.20 -21.70 -5.93
CA ASN A 290 32.44 -23.14 -5.72
C ASN A 290 31.15 -23.85 -5.36
N LYS A 291 30.80 -24.92 -6.09
CA LYS A 291 29.66 -25.77 -5.77
C LYS A 291 30.09 -26.83 -4.74
N THR A 292 29.57 -26.74 -3.53
CA THR A 292 29.54 -27.84 -2.55
C THR A 292 28.19 -28.53 -2.64
N ASN A 293 28.12 -29.83 -2.36
CA ASN A 293 26.87 -30.61 -2.52
C ASN A 293 25.85 -30.39 -1.39
N ASN A 294 25.98 -29.33 -0.58
CA ASN A 294 25.18 -29.14 0.63
C ASN A 294 24.46 -27.79 0.63
N TYR A 295 23.52 -27.60 -0.31
CA TYR A 295 22.72 -26.39 -0.42
C TYR A 295 21.23 -26.65 -0.26
N ILE A 296 20.51 -25.66 0.26
CA ILE A 296 19.05 -25.54 0.16
C ILE A 296 18.76 -24.55 -0.99
N LYS A 297 17.86 -24.91 -1.89
CA LYS A 297 17.42 -24.00 -2.98
C LYS A 297 16.41 -23.00 -2.43
N ILE A 298 16.65 -21.71 -2.69
CA ILE A 298 15.75 -20.59 -2.33
C ILE A 298 15.56 -19.67 -3.53
N ASN A 299 14.37 -19.09 -3.64
CA ASN A 299 14.06 -18.11 -4.68
C ASN A 299 14.77 -16.79 -4.40
N GLU A 300 15.27 -16.12 -5.44
CA GLU A 300 15.98 -14.83 -5.34
C GLU A 300 15.14 -13.72 -4.67
N LYS A 301 13.81 -13.82 -4.72
CA LYS A 301 12.87 -12.86 -4.11
C LYS A 301 12.55 -13.18 -2.65
N SER A 302 12.98 -14.32 -2.12
CA SER A 302 12.73 -14.71 -0.73
C SER A 302 13.44 -13.77 0.23
N VAL A 303 12.75 -13.29 1.27
CA VAL A 303 13.36 -12.48 2.33
C VAL A 303 14.17 -13.36 3.28
N VAL A 304 15.25 -12.81 3.86
CA VAL A 304 16.19 -13.55 4.72
C VAL A 304 15.47 -14.26 5.87
N GLU A 305 14.51 -13.60 6.51
CA GLU A 305 13.74 -14.16 7.63
C GLU A 305 13.04 -15.48 7.27
N SER A 306 12.59 -15.62 6.02
CA SER A 306 11.82 -16.80 5.59
C SER A 306 12.65 -18.08 5.45
N PHE A 307 13.99 -17.98 5.29
CA PHE A 307 14.86 -19.13 5.08
C PHE A 307 16.03 -19.22 6.09
N ALA A 308 16.19 -18.22 6.96
CA ALA A 308 17.31 -18.16 7.89
C ALA A 308 17.34 -19.36 8.85
N ALA A 309 16.20 -19.75 9.44
CA ALA A 309 16.10 -20.88 10.33
C ALA A 309 16.52 -22.18 9.64
N ASP A 310 16.02 -22.43 8.42
CA ASP A 310 16.33 -23.65 7.66
C ASP A 310 17.82 -23.78 7.35
N LEU A 311 18.52 -22.67 7.06
CA LEU A 311 19.97 -22.68 6.82
C LEU A 311 20.76 -22.96 8.10
N ILE A 312 20.35 -22.34 9.20
CA ILE A 312 21.05 -22.46 10.50
C ILE A 312 20.87 -23.86 11.08
N ASP A 313 19.63 -24.34 11.16
CA ASP A 313 19.28 -25.62 11.79
C ASP A 313 19.89 -26.80 11.02
N ASN A 314 19.89 -26.76 9.69
CA ASN A 314 20.45 -27.80 8.84
C ASN A 314 21.94 -27.65 8.59
N ASN A 315 22.59 -26.57 9.06
CA ASN A 315 24.00 -26.24 8.83
C ASN A 315 24.35 -26.25 7.33
N LYS A 316 23.51 -25.60 6.51
CA LYS A 316 23.62 -25.55 5.04
C LYS A 316 23.77 -24.13 4.54
N ASN A 317 24.28 -24.01 3.32
CA ASN A 317 24.26 -22.77 2.55
C ASN A 317 23.02 -22.73 1.64
N ALA A 318 22.70 -21.58 1.07
CA ALA A 318 21.62 -21.43 0.11
C ALA A 318 22.17 -21.34 -1.32
N LEU A 319 21.51 -22.05 -2.22
CA LEU A 319 21.65 -21.86 -3.68
C LEU A 319 20.48 -21.05 -4.14
N VAL A 320 20.73 -19.82 -4.59
CA VAL A 320 19.70 -18.89 -5.04
C VAL A 320 19.32 -19.20 -6.48
N VAL A 321 18.01 -19.32 -6.72
CA VAL A 321 17.45 -19.57 -8.06
C VAL A 321 16.45 -18.47 -8.42
N ASN A 322 16.40 -18.12 -9.69
CA ASN A 322 15.38 -17.20 -10.22
C ASN A 322 14.04 -17.94 -10.48
N ASP A 323 13.03 -17.21 -10.97
CA ASP A 323 11.70 -17.77 -11.26
C ASP A 323 11.73 -18.86 -12.34
N GLU A 324 12.76 -18.91 -13.19
CA GLU A 324 12.99 -19.97 -14.20
C GLU A 324 13.79 -21.17 -13.62
N ASN A 325 14.00 -21.22 -12.31
CA ASN A 325 14.84 -22.25 -11.64
C ASN A 325 16.32 -22.24 -12.03
N LYS A 326 16.80 -21.17 -12.65
CA LYS A 326 18.21 -20.99 -12.98
C LYS A 326 19.00 -20.53 -11.78
N GLU A 327 20.13 -21.14 -11.52
CA GLU A 327 21.03 -20.78 -10.41
C GLU A 327 21.68 -19.42 -10.67
N VAL A 328 21.46 -18.44 -9.78
CA VAL A 328 21.92 -17.05 -9.94
C VAL A 328 22.94 -16.62 -8.89
N GLY A 329 23.01 -17.31 -7.74
CA GLY A 329 23.96 -16.97 -6.68
C GLY A 329 23.96 -17.99 -5.56
N ILE A 330 24.82 -17.72 -4.55
CA ILE A 330 24.90 -18.49 -3.30
C ILE A 330 24.88 -17.53 -2.11
N ILE A 331 24.35 -18.01 -0.98
CA ILE A 331 24.39 -17.31 0.30
C ILE A 331 24.96 -18.28 1.33
N THR A 332 25.98 -17.84 2.05
CA THR A 332 26.57 -18.62 3.13
C THR A 332 25.72 -18.48 4.41
N LYS A 333 25.71 -19.51 5.24
CA LYS A 333 25.08 -19.49 6.56
C LYS A 333 25.64 -18.34 7.42
N GLU A 334 26.96 -18.14 7.38
CA GLU A 334 27.65 -17.07 8.10
C GLU A 334 27.11 -15.69 7.74
N LYS A 335 26.85 -15.44 6.46
CA LYS A 335 26.26 -14.17 5.99
C LYS A 335 24.88 -13.94 6.56
N VAL A 336 24.06 -15.00 6.65
CA VAL A 336 22.71 -14.92 7.25
C VAL A 336 22.82 -14.63 8.75
N ILE A 337 23.72 -15.30 9.45
CA ILE A 337 23.98 -15.06 10.88
C ILE A 337 24.41 -13.61 11.12
N ASP A 338 25.33 -13.09 10.30
CA ASP A 338 25.77 -11.70 10.40
C ASP A 338 24.60 -10.71 10.25
N ILE A 339 23.68 -10.96 9.31
CA ILE A 339 22.49 -10.11 9.11
C ILE A 339 21.55 -10.17 10.32
N LEU A 340 21.38 -11.33 10.95
CA LEU A 340 20.53 -11.52 12.12
C LEU A 340 21.12 -10.87 13.39
N ILE A 341 22.45 -10.92 13.56
CA ILE A 341 23.15 -10.42 14.75
C ILE A 341 23.48 -8.94 14.64
N ASN A 342 23.95 -8.50 13.47
CA ASN A 342 24.41 -7.12 13.25
C ASN A 342 23.25 -6.17 12.95
N ARG A 343 22.68 -5.60 14.01
CA ARG A 343 21.68 -4.51 13.90
C ARG A 343 22.28 -3.22 13.31
N ASP A 344 23.63 -3.01 13.36
CA ASP A 344 24.24 -1.70 13.18
C ASP A 344 25.44 -1.60 12.22
N ASN A 345 25.92 -2.67 11.61
CA ASN A 345 27.09 -2.55 10.75
C ASN A 345 26.71 -2.27 9.30
N LYS A 346 27.12 -1.09 8.84
CA LYS A 346 27.18 -0.68 7.44
C LYS A 346 27.71 -1.83 6.60
N ILE A 347 26.97 -2.23 5.59
CA ILE A 347 27.53 -2.95 4.45
C ILE A 347 28.54 -1.98 3.84
N SER A 348 29.81 -2.08 4.25
CA SER A 348 30.90 -1.42 3.54
C SER A 348 30.99 -2.05 2.16
N ARG A 349 30.88 -1.22 1.16
CA ARG A 349 31.06 -1.55 -0.25
C ARG A 349 32.42 -2.18 -0.54
#